data_a4f1e70991f54a5ec53d02b557b8d17a
#
_entry.id   a4f1e70991f54a5ec53d02b557b8d17a
#
_cell.length_a   1.000
_cell.length_b   1.000
_cell.length_c   1.000
_cell.angle_alpha   90.00
_cell.angle_beta   90.00
_cell.angle_gamma   90.00
#
_symmetry.space_group_name_H-M   'P 1'
#
loop_
_entity.id
_entity.type
_entity.pdbx_description
1 polymer ?
#
loop_
_entity_poly.entity_id
_entity_poly.type
_entity_poly.pdbx_seq_one_letter_code
_entity_poly.pdbx_strand_id
1 'polypeptide(L)'
;MTLVTIAAVAANFGRDVDRGVAKVVGIVESAARDGVELLVFPDACLGGYIGDLRAPDPDDRPSALDPDGPEIATVIAAAGPMTVCLGYAEEAHHGRYNAAICVSGDGVLGHHRKVHQPAGEGLAYLAGDAFAAFDTPVGRLGMLIDYDKTFPESARALALDGAQIIAALSAWPASVTDRASRLPADRQARLFDLYDCARAAENQVVLVSSNQTGVMGALRFLGQAKVVGPGGDVLVNTGSKGGMAKVTVDVEAEITRARRVLNHLAERRVDVYGITTRS
;
A
#
# COMPACT_ATOMS: atom_id res chain seq x y z
N MET A 1 -18.75 -0.11 19.17
CA MET A 1 -18.54 -0.92 17.95
C MET A 1 -18.62 0.01 16.77
N THR A 2 -17.51 0.32 16.17
CA THR A 2 -17.47 1.16 14.96
C THR A 2 -17.07 0.26 13.80
N LEU A 3 -18.07 -0.12 13.00
CA LEU A 3 -17.84 -0.87 11.78
C LEU A 3 -17.27 0.05 10.72
N VAL A 4 -16.21 -0.38 10.04
CA VAL A 4 -15.57 0.33 8.93
C VAL A 4 -15.63 -0.55 7.69
N THR A 5 -16.15 0.00 6.59
CA THR A 5 -16.13 -0.67 5.29
C THR A 5 -14.83 -0.33 4.54
N ILE A 6 -13.97 -1.33 4.40
CA ILE A 6 -12.62 -1.23 3.86
C ILE A 6 -12.58 -1.87 2.47
N ALA A 7 -11.86 -1.26 1.54
CA ALA A 7 -11.65 -1.82 0.21
C ALA A 7 -10.20 -1.67 -0.28
N ALA A 8 -9.65 -2.74 -0.86
CA ALA A 8 -8.36 -2.77 -1.54
C ALA A 8 -8.55 -2.94 -3.04
N VAL A 9 -7.89 -2.11 -3.85
CA VAL A 9 -8.03 -2.07 -5.30
C VAL A 9 -6.95 -2.91 -5.98
N ALA A 10 -7.36 -3.78 -6.91
CA ALA A 10 -6.51 -4.40 -7.91
C ALA A 10 -6.85 -3.82 -9.28
N ALA A 11 -6.01 -2.97 -9.86
CA ALA A 11 -6.28 -2.35 -11.15
C ALA A 11 -4.99 -2.04 -11.91
N ASN A 12 -5.11 -1.87 -13.23
CA ASN A 12 -3.99 -1.45 -14.08
C ASN A 12 -4.01 0.07 -14.21
N PHE A 13 -2.88 0.70 -13.93
CA PHE A 13 -2.66 2.13 -14.15
C PHE A 13 -1.43 2.31 -15.04
N GLY A 14 -1.57 3.14 -16.09
CA GLY A 14 -0.51 3.45 -17.05
C GLY A 14 0.21 4.76 -16.77
N ARG A 15 1.01 5.21 -17.75
CA ARG A 15 1.86 6.42 -17.66
C ARG A 15 1.10 7.73 -17.86
N ASP A 16 -0.07 7.69 -18.48
CA ASP A 16 -0.93 8.84 -18.73
C ASP A 16 -1.57 9.30 -17.41
N VAL A 17 -1.14 10.46 -16.92
CA VAL A 17 -1.55 11.02 -15.63
C VAL A 17 -3.04 11.37 -15.64
N ASP A 18 -3.52 12.07 -16.67
CA ASP A 18 -4.92 12.52 -16.76
C ASP A 18 -5.88 11.32 -16.76
N ARG A 19 -5.52 10.29 -17.52
CA ARG A 19 -6.27 9.03 -17.55
C ARG A 19 -6.20 8.29 -16.21
N GLY A 20 -5.06 8.38 -15.53
CA GLY A 20 -4.86 7.84 -14.19
C GLY A 20 -5.78 8.51 -13.19
N VAL A 21 -5.79 9.86 -13.15
CA VAL A 21 -6.67 10.66 -12.29
C VAL A 21 -8.14 10.36 -12.56
N ALA A 22 -8.58 10.40 -13.82
CA ALA A 22 -9.94 10.10 -14.18
C ALA A 22 -10.38 8.70 -13.72
N LYS A 23 -9.49 7.71 -13.82
CA LYS A 23 -9.75 6.35 -13.37
C LYS A 23 -9.82 6.24 -11.85
N VAL A 24 -8.92 6.91 -11.13
CA VAL A 24 -8.96 6.99 -9.65
C VAL A 24 -10.28 7.59 -9.21
N VAL A 25 -10.67 8.73 -9.75
CA VAL A 25 -11.96 9.39 -9.44
C VAL A 25 -13.14 8.46 -9.69
N GLY A 26 -13.21 7.80 -10.84
CA GLY A 26 -14.31 6.88 -11.16
C GLY A 26 -14.39 5.69 -10.18
N ILE A 27 -13.25 5.17 -9.69
CA ILE A 27 -13.22 4.11 -8.67
C ILE A 27 -13.63 4.66 -7.31
N VAL A 28 -13.18 5.86 -6.92
CA VAL A 28 -13.58 6.56 -5.69
C VAL A 28 -15.10 6.75 -5.65
N GLU A 29 -15.69 7.28 -6.72
CA GLU A 29 -17.14 7.47 -6.83
C GLU A 29 -17.92 6.14 -6.75
N SER A 30 -17.38 5.07 -7.36
CA SER A 30 -17.98 3.74 -7.25
C SER A 30 -17.92 3.21 -5.84
N ALA A 31 -16.76 3.33 -5.18
CA ALA A 31 -16.56 2.91 -3.80
C ALA A 31 -17.47 3.68 -2.82
N ALA A 32 -17.65 4.99 -3.05
CA ALA A 32 -18.56 5.82 -2.26
C ALA A 32 -20.03 5.34 -2.35
N ARG A 33 -20.49 5.00 -3.55
CA ARG A 33 -21.84 4.40 -3.73
C ARG A 33 -22.00 3.06 -3.02
N ASP A 34 -20.87 2.33 -2.87
CA ASP A 34 -20.80 1.04 -2.20
C ASP A 34 -20.61 1.16 -0.66
N GLY A 35 -20.60 2.37 -0.12
CA GLY A 35 -20.44 2.65 1.31
C GLY A 35 -19.04 2.39 1.84
N VAL A 36 -18.00 2.44 1.00
CA VAL A 36 -16.61 2.30 1.43
C VAL A 36 -16.17 3.55 2.19
N GLU A 37 -15.47 3.34 3.31
CA GLU A 37 -14.95 4.41 4.19
C GLU A 37 -13.43 4.49 4.12
N LEU A 38 -12.74 3.36 3.84
CA LEU A 38 -11.31 3.31 3.55
C LEU A 38 -11.07 2.64 2.20
N LEU A 39 -10.46 3.35 1.27
CA LEU A 39 -10.12 2.86 -0.06
C LEU A 39 -8.60 2.93 -0.28
N VAL A 40 -7.97 1.79 -0.58
CA VAL A 40 -6.52 1.72 -0.81
C VAL A 40 -6.25 1.36 -2.26
N PHE A 41 -5.59 2.27 -2.98
CA PHE A 41 -5.14 2.09 -4.36
C PHE A 41 -3.75 1.45 -4.43
N PRO A 42 -3.37 0.90 -5.59
CA PRO A 42 -2.01 0.42 -5.85
C PRO A 42 -0.95 1.52 -5.73
N ASP A 43 0.30 1.09 -5.55
CA ASP A 43 1.47 1.90 -5.82
C ASP A 43 1.46 2.40 -7.27
N ALA A 44 1.98 3.61 -7.49
CA ALA A 44 2.15 4.23 -8.81
C ALA A 44 0.85 4.29 -9.64
N CYS A 45 -0.29 4.53 -9.00
CA CYS A 45 -1.56 4.64 -9.72
C CYS A 45 -1.71 5.98 -10.47
N LEU A 46 -0.96 7.01 -10.10
CA LEU A 46 -0.82 8.24 -10.88
C LEU A 46 0.55 8.28 -11.56
N GLY A 47 0.57 8.28 -12.87
CA GLY A 47 1.77 8.34 -13.71
C GLY A 47 2.47 6.99 -13.96
N GLY A 48 1.98 5.89 -13.38
CA GLY A 48 2.48 4.54 -13.61
C GLY A 48 3.82 4.23 -12.93
N TYR A 49 4.28 2.99 -13.08
CA TYR A 49 5.52 2.48 -12.48
C TYR A 49 6.68 2.45 -13.49
N ILE A 50 7.90 2.16 -13.06
CA ILE A 50 9.04 1.92 -13.97
C ILE A 50 8.83 0.64 -14.78
N GLY A 51 9.33 0.61 -16.02
CA GLY A 51 9.07 -0.49 -16.95
C GLY A 51 9.99 -1.71 -16.78
N ASP A 52 11.16 -1.55 -16.16
CA ASP A 52 12.12 -2.63 -15.86
C ASP A 52 12.80 -2.38 -14.51
N LEU A 53 12.73 -3.37 -13.61
CA LEU A 53 13.39 -3.29 -12.29
C LEU A 53 14.87 -3.62 -12.33
N ARG A 54 15.40 -4.27 -13.37
CA ARG A 54 16.80 -4.67 -13.46
C ARG A 54 17.67 -3.60 -14.10
N ALA A 55 17.12 -2.93 -15.10
CA ALA A 55 17.76 -1.87 -15.86
C ALA A 55 16.73 -0.79 -16.21
N PRO A 56 16.32 0.05 -15.24
CA PRO A 56 15.39 1.13 -15.51
C PRO A 56 16.01 2.09 -16.53
N ASP A 57 15.24 2.44 -17.56
CA ASP A 57 15.63 3.45 -18.51
C ASP A 57 15.53 4.83 -17.84
N PRO A 58 16.61 5.61 -17.77
CA PRO A 58 16.57 6.96 -17.21
C PRO A 58 15.60 7.89 -17.92
N ASP A 59 15.31 7.64 -19.20
CA ASP A 59 14.43 8.45 -20.03
C ASP A 59 12.97 7.97 -19.96
N ASP A 60 12.71 6.72 -19.48
CA ASP A 60 11.38 6.15 -19.27
C ASP A 60 10.95 6.23 -17.79
N ARG A 61 11.03 7.41 -17.19
CA ARG A 61 10.57 7.61 -15.81
C ARG A 61 9.11 8.03 -15.75
N PRO A 62 8.35 7.61 -14.72
CA PRO A 62 7.03 8.16 -14.44
C PRO A 62 7.05 9.68 -14.30
N SER A 63 5.97 10.35 -14.73
CA SER A 63 5.78 11.77 -14.44
C SER A 63 5.71 11.95 -12.93
N ALA A 64 6.55 12.84 -12.39
CA ALA A 64 6.48 13.21 -10.99
C ALA A 64 5.47 14.35 -10.80
N LEU A 65 4.72 14.27 -9.70
CA LEU A 65 3.63 15.19 -9.38
C LEU A 65 3.96 15.96 -8.09
N ASP A 66 3.50 17.19 -8.03
CA ASP A 66 3.49 17.96 -6.81
C ASP A 66 2.42 17.42 -5.84
N PRO A 67 2.75 17.12 -4.58
CA PRO A 67 1.75 16.69 -3.60
C PRO A 67 0.64 17.72 -3.36
N ASP A 68 0.90 19.00 -3.61
CA ASP A 68 -0.08 20.09 -3.55
C ASP A 68 -0.66 20.44 -4.93
N GLY A 69 -0.37 19.63 -5.96
CA GLY A 69 -0.78 19.84 -7.35
C GLY A 69 -2.24 19.54 -7.67
N PRO A 70 -2.67 19.91 -8.88
CA PRO A 70 -4.08 19.78 -9.29
C PRO A 70 -4.55 18.32 -9.37
N GLU A 71 -3.67 17.37 -9.63
CA GLU A 71 -4.01 15.94 -9.70
C GLU A 71 -4.46 15.43 -8.32
N ILE A 72 -3.69 15.75 -7.28
CA ILE A 72 -4.00 15.38 -5.89
C ILE A 72 -5.23 16.16 -5.43
N ALA A 73 -5.34 17.45 -5.72
CA ALA A 73 -6.52 18.25 -5.40
C ALA A 73 -7.81 17.67 -6.02
N THR A 74 -7.73 17.12 -7.24
CA THR A 74 -8.86 16.44 -7.90
C THR A 74 -9.29 15.20 -7.15
N VAL A 75 -8.34 14.40 -6.64
CA VAL A 75 -8.65 13.20 -5.84
C VAL A 75 -9.23 13.59 -4.47
N ILE A 76 -8.70 14.62 -3.81
CA ILE A 76 -9.23 15.19 -2.56
C ILE A 76 -10.70 15.56 -2.74
N ALA A 77 -11.02 16.32 -3.81
CA ALA A 77 -12.39 16.73 -4.09
C ALA A 77 -13.34 15.54 -4.31
N ALA A 78 -12.86 14.47 -4.95
CA ALA A 78 -13.65 13.27 -5.20
C ALA A 78 -13.81 12.38 -3.95
N ALA A 79 -12.86 12.40 -3.02
CA ALA A 79 -12.85 11.53 -1.84
C ALA A 79 -14.03 11.81 -0.89
N GLY A 80 -14.48 13.07 -0.76
CA GLY A 80 -15.52 13.43 0.21
C GLY A 80 -15.14 12.94 1.63
N PRO A 81 -16.05 12.29 2.37
CA PRO A 81 -15.73 11.80 3.71
C PRO A 81 -14.88 10.53 3.73
N MET A 82 -14.63 9.91 2.57
CA MET A 82 -13.85 8.66 2.47
C MET A 82 -12.36 8.92 2.69
N THR A 83 -11.69 8.05 3.44
CA THR A 83 -10.24 7.99 3.52
C THR A 83 -9.70 7.23 2.31
N VAL A 84 -8.84 7.87 1.51
CA VAL A 84 -8.28 7.32 0.26
C VAL A 84 -6.77 7.33 0.32
N CYS A 85 -6.13 6.16 0.19
CA CYS A 85 -4.67 6.03 0.07
C CYS A 85 -4.32 5.70 -1.39
N LEU A 86 -3.38 6.44 -1.99
CA LEU A 86 -2.96 6.25 -3.38
C LEU A 86 -1.47 6.49 -3.57
N GLY A 87 -0.86 5.77 -4.55
CA GLY A 87 0.57 5.86 -4.86
C GLY A 87 0.84 6.70 -6.11
N TYR A 88 1.94 7.43 -6.10
CA TYR A 88 2.38 8.30 -7.20
C TYR A 88 3.90 8.51 -7.16
N ALA A 89 4.48 9.04 -8.24
CA ALA A 89 5.82 9.58 -8.21
C ALA A 89 5.78 11.04 -7.75
N GLU A 90 6.44 11.34 -6.64
CA GLU A 90 6.49 12.68 -6.05
C GLU A 90 7.67 13.49 -6.61
N GLU A 91 7.42 14.74 -7.01
CA GLU A 91 8.45 15.73 -7.24
C GLU A 91 8.78 16.45 -5.94
N ALA A 92 10.05 16.48 -5.56
CA ALA A 92 10.52 17.20 -4.39
C ALA A 92 11.80 17.97 -4.70
N HIS A 93 12.15 18.96 -3.87
CA HIS A 93 13.29 19.86 -4.10
C HIS A 93 14.61 19.12 -4.35
N HIS A 94 14.83 17.97 -3.72
CA HIS A 94 16.09 17.22 -3.83
C HIS A 94 16.01 16.04 -4.81
N GLY A 95 14.89 15.83 -5.49
CA GLY A 95 14.68 14.74 -6.44
C GLY A 95 13.32 14.10 -6.32
N ARG A 96 13.20 12.89 -6.87
CA ARG A 96 11.93 12.17 -6.96
C ARG A 96 11.84 11.07 -5.92
N TYR A 97 10.61 10.83 -5.45
CA TYR A 97 10.31 9.72 -4.55
C TYR A 97 9.19 8.86 -5.14
N ASN A 98 9.24 7.56 -4.88
CA ASN A 98 8.05 6.74 -4.93
C ASN A 98 7.28 7.02 -3.63
N ALA A 99 6.09 7.58 -3.71
CA ALA A 99 5.34 8.10 -2.58
C ALA A 99 3.90 7.59 -2.55
N ALA A 100 3.32 7.60 -1.36
CA ALA A 100 1.92 7.39 -1.11
C ALA A 100 1.35 8.56 -0.31
N ILE A 101 0.14 8.97 -0.65
CA ILE A 101 -0.61 10.00 0.04
C ILE A 101 -1.95 9.44 0.52
N CYS A 102 -2.34 9.82 1.72
CA CYS A 102 -3.66 9.54 2.27
C CYS A 102 -4.45 10.83 2.34
N VAL A 103 -5.63 10.85 1.77
CA VAL A 103 -6.48 12.05 1.66
C VAL A 103 -7.91 11.76 2.07
N SER A 104 -8.65 12.81 2.41
CA SER A 104 -10.10 12.89 2.45
C SER A 104 -10.54 14.19 1.77
N GLY A 105 -11.84 14.47 1.71
CA GLY A 105 -12.34 15.76 1.22
C GLY A 105 -11.88 16.97 2.03
N ASP A 106 -11.40 16.74 3.26
CA ASP A 106 -10.84 17.79 4.13
C ASP A 106 -9.36 18.09 3.83
N GLY A 107 -8.72 17.31 2.93
CA GLY A 107 -7.33 17.49 2.53
C GLY A 107 -6.46 16.28 2.78
N VAL A 108 -5.15 16.51 2.90
CA VAL A 108 -4.13 15.48 3.15
C VAL A 108 -4.15 15.08 4.62
N LEU A 109 -4.30 13.76 4.88
CA LEU A 109 -4.28 13.16 6.21
C LEU A 109 -2.90 12.59 6.57
N GLY A 110 -2.16 12.09 5.58
CA GLY A 110 -0.85 11.51 5.77
C GLY A 110 -0.08 11.30 4.49
N HIS A 111 1.23 11.11 4.63
CA HIS A 111 2.16 10.96 3.53
C HIS A 111 3.26 9.95 3.89
N HIS A 112 3.72 9.17 2.90
CA HIS A 112 4.82 8.22 3.06
C HIS A 112 5.67 8.19 1.79
N ARG A 113 6.99 8.23 1.91
CA ARG A 113 7.95 7.97 0.85
C ARG A 113 8.55 6.60 1.03
N LYS A 114 8.56 5.79 -0.02
CA LYS A 114 9.11 4.43 0.00
C LYS A 114 10.54 4.41 0.53
N VAL A 115 10.77 3.63 1.57
CA VAL A 115 12.07 3.56 2.25
C VAL A 115 13.00 2.55 1.56
N HIS A 116 12.46 1.38 1.18
CA HIS A 116 13.26 0.30 0.60
C HIS A 116 13.05 0.21 -0.92
N GLN A 117 14.12 0.46 -1.65
CA GLN A 117 14.11 0.45 -3.12
C GLN A 117 14.58 -0.91 -3.64
N PRO A 118 13.73 -1.73 -4.32
CA PRO A 118 14.15 -3.00 -4.89
C PRO A 118 14.98 -2.82 -6.16
N ALA A 119 16.01 -3.63 -6.32
CA ALA A 119 16.81 -3.74 -7.54
C ALA A 119 17.26 -2.37 -8.09
N GLY A 120 16.86 -2.03 -9.32
CA GLY A 120 17.21 -0.77 -9.99
C GLY A 120 16.32 0.43 -9.63
N GLU A 121 15.31 0.28 -8.80
CA GLU A 121 14.37 1.38 -8.46
C GLU A 121 15.10 2.58 -7.87
N GLY A 122 16.19 2.36 -7.10
CA GLY A 122 17.04 3.42 -6.58
C GLY A 122 17.75 4.27 -7.63
N LEU A 123 17.74 3.89 -8.91
CA LEU A 123 18.19 4.73 -10.02
C LEU A 123 17.14 5.76 -10.46
N ALA A 124 15.87 5.51 -10.11
CA ALA A 124 14.74 6.37 -10.49
C ALA A 124 14.27 7.25 -9.33
N TYR A 125 14.40 6.78 -8.08
CA TYR A 125 13.84 7.41 -6.89
C TYR A 125 14.82 7.46 -5.73
N LEU A 126 14.71 8.51 -4.91
CA LEU A 126 15.37 8.61 -3.62
C LEU A 126 14.61 7.76 -2.58
N ALA A 127 15.33 7.27 -1.58
CA ALA A 127 14.72 6.57 -0.46
C ALA A 127 14.08 7.54 0.53
N GLY A 128 12.92 7.17 1.07
CA GLY A 128 12.32 7.80 2.25
C GLY A 128 13.13 7.49 3.51
N ASP A 129 12.83 8.18 4.59
CA ASP A 129 13.62 8.19 5.83
C ASP A 129 12.80 7.86 7.10
N ALA A 130 11.48 7.60 6.98
CA ALA A 130 10.61 7.40 8.11
C ALA A 130 9.44 6.45 7.85
N PHE A 131 9.00 5.78 8.92
CA PHE A 131 7.71 5.12 9.03
C PHE A 131 6.92 5.77 10.15
N ALA A 132 5.86 6.49 9.81
CA ALA A 132 5.00 7.19 10.76
C ALA A 132 3.52 6.82 10.52
N ALA A 133 2.79 6.61 11.61
CA ALA A 133 1.34 6.49 11.58
C ALA A 133 0.68 7.84 11.84
N PHE A 134 -0.51 8.02 11.31
CA PHE A 134 -1.28 9.27 11.42
C PHE A 134 -2.76 8.96 11.66
N ASP A 135 -3.47 9.93 12.23
CA ASP A 135 -4.89 9.79 12.54
C ASP A 135 -5.76 10.02 11.31
N THR A 136 -6.79 9.18 11.16
CA THR A 136 -7.79 9.28 10.09
C THR A 136 -9.19 9.07 10.66
N PRO A 137 -10.25 9.42 9.92
CA PRO A 137 -11.64 9.13 10.35
C PRO A 137 -11.92 7.65 10.64
N VAL A 138 -11.14 6.73 10.07
CA VAL A 138 -11.31 5.28 10.21
C VAL A 138 -10.37 4.64 11.24
N GLY A 139 -9.59 5.43 11.97
CA GLY A 139 -8.60 5.00 12.95
C GLY A 139 -7.18 5.42 12.59
N ARG A 140 -6.21 5.08 13.45
CA ARG A 140 -4.80 5.40 13.22
C ARG A 140 -4.20 4.48 12.16
N LEU A 141 -3.69 5.06 11.08
CA LEU A 141 -3.26 4.37 9.85
C LEU A 141 -1.79 4.60 9.57
N GLY A 142 -1.09 3.57 9.10
CA GLY A 142 0.25 3.66 8.54
C GLY A 142 0.27 3.19 7.08
N MET A 143 1.22 3.66 6.31
CA MET A 143 1.39 3.25 4.90
C MET A 143 2.71 2.53 4.68
N LEU A 144 2.69 1.52 3.81
CA LEU A 144 3.86 0.82 3.26
C LEU A 144 3.76 0.82 1.74
N ILE A 145 4.89 0.99 1.07
CA ILE A 145 4.92 0.90 -0.39
C ILE A 145 5.71 -0.35 -0.79
N ASP A 146 5.01 -1.30 -1.44
CA ASP A 146 5.58 -2.43 -2.17
C ASP A 146 6.67 -3.19 -1.36
N TYR A 147 7.95 -2.97 -1.64
CA TYR A 147 9.07 -3.68 -1.03
C TYR A 147 9.24 -3.40 0.47
N ASP A 148 8.72 -2.29 0.99
CA ASP A 148 8.74 -2.00 2.43
C ASP A 148 8.15 -3.14 3.26
N LYS A 149 7.09 -3.79 2.79
CA LYS A 149 6.45 -4.89 3.52
C LYS A 149 7.31 -6.17 3.60
N THR A 150 8.40 -6.27 2.84
CA THR A 150 9.36 -7.38 2.96
C THR A 150 10.11 -7.35 4.30
N PHE A 151 10.31 -6.16 4.85
CA PHE A 151 11.04 -5.93 6.09
C PHE A 151 10.09 -5.90 7.29
N PRO A 152 10.24 -6.83 8.26
CA PRO A 152 9.38 -6.87 9.46
C PRO A 152 9.41 -5.55 10.24
N GLU A 153 10.55 -4.87 10.24
CA GLU A 153 10.79 -3.61 10.94
C GLU A 153 9.84 -2.50 10.48
N SER A 154 9.51 -2.46 9.19
CA SER A 154 8.66 -1.44 8.59
C SER A 154 7.24 -1.46 9.20
N ALA A 155 6.58 -2.62 9.15
CA ALA A 155 5.26 -2.78 9.74
C ALA A 155 5.31 -2.68 11.28
N ARG A 156 6.39 -3.17 11.89
CA ARG A 156 6.60 -3.07 13.33
C ARG A 156 6.74 -1.63 13.80
N ALA A 157 7.47 -0.79 13.07
CA ALA A 157 7.59 0.64 13.37
C ALA A 157 6.22 1.32 13.38
N LEU A 158 5.40 1.10 12.34
CA LEU A 158 4.04 1.63 12.26
C LEU A 158 3.14 1.14 13.41
N ALA A 159 3.18 -0.16 13.71
CA ALA A 159 2.38 -0.72 14.80
C ALA A 159 2.77 -0.19 16.17
N LEU A 160 4.06 0.06 16.40
CA LEU A 160 4.57 0.69 17.64
C LEU A 160 4.23 2.18 17.72
N ASP A 161 4.09 2.85 16.58
CA ASP A 161 3.54 4.22 16.50
C ASP A 161 2.00 4.25 16.57
N GLY A 162 1.39 3.12 16.90
CA GLY A 162 -0.04 3.00 17.21
C GLY A 162 -0.93 2.73 16.00
N ALA A 163 -0.41 2.38 14.83
CA ALA A 163 -1.23 2.01 13.69
C ALA A 163 -2.16 0.84 14.03
N GLN A 164 -3.44 1.02 13.77
CA GLN A 164 -4.48 0.00 13.84
C GLN A 164 -4.70 -0.65 12.47
N ILE A 165 -4.48 0.14 11.42
CA ILE A 165 -4.59 -0.25 10.03
C ILE A 165 -3.27 0.04 9.32
N ILE A 166 -2.79 -0.90 8.52
CA ILE A 166 -1.67 -0.69 7.62
C ILE A 166 -2.18 -0.80 6.17
N ALA A 167 -2.07 0.29 5.41
CA ALA A 167 -2.30 0.30 3.98
C ALA A 167 -0.99 -0.05 3.25
N ALA A 168 -0.97 -1.19 2.55
CA ALA A 168 0.17 -1.64 1.75
C ALA A 168 -0.15 -1.44 0.26
N LEU A 169 0.42 -0.40 -0.33
CA LEU A 169 0.23 -0.05 -1.74
C LEU A 169 1.32 -0.72 -2.57
N SER A 170 0.95 -1.50 -3.59
CA SER A 170 1.95 -2.28 -4.32
C SER A 170 1.85 -2.15 -5.85
N ALA A 171 3.01 -2.23 -6.48
CA ALA A 171 3.22 -2.52 -7.89
C ALA A 171 4.05 -3.81 -8.01
N TRP A 172 3.63 -4.87 -7.30
CA TRP A 172 4.38 -6.10 -7.14
C TRP A 172 4.23 -7.02 -8.34
N PRO A 173 5.32 -7.28 -9.10
CA PRO A 173 5.27 -8.11 -10.27
C PRO A 173 5.42 -9.60 -9.95
N ALA A 174 5.06 -10.44 -10.91
CA ALA A 174 5.48 -11.83 -10.98
C ALA A 174 7.00 -11.94 -11.13
N SER A 175 7.56 -13.11 -10.87
CA SER A 175 8.99 -13.40 -11.04
C SER A 175 9.48 -12.94 -12.42
N VAL A 176 10.55 -12.16 -12.45
CA VAL A 176 11.12 -11.64 -13.71
C VAL A 176 11.98 -12.71 -14.39
N THR A 177 12.74 -13.47 -13.60
CA THR A 177 13.70 -14.48 -14.10
C THR A 177 13.16 -15.90 -14.12
N ASP A 178 12.20 -16.24 -13.27
CA ASP A 178 11.61 -17.57 -13.13
C ASP A 178 10.07 -17.43 -13.05
N ARG A 179 9.50 -17.02 -14.19
CA ARG A 179 8.07 -16.74 -14.31
C ARG A 179 7.27 -18.02 -14.47
N ALA A 180 6.34 -18.25 -13.57
CA ALA A 180 5.38 -19.34 -13.73
C ALA A 180 4.40 -19.09 -14.89
N SER A 181 3.91 -20.15 -15.51
CA SER A 181 2.90 -20.08 -16.57
C SER A 181 1.58 -19.45 -16.09
N ARG A 182 1.23 -19.65 -14.83
CA ARG A 182 0.02 -19.12 -14.17
C ARG A 182 0.41 -18.27 -12.97
N LEU A 183 -0.14 -17.05 -12.88
CA LEU A 183 0.15 -16.10 -11.78
C LEU A 183 0.01 -16.71 -10.38
N PRO A 184 -1.06 -17.48 -10.04
CA PRO A 184 -1.19 -18.06 -8.69
C PRO A 184 -0.10 -19.09 -8.34
N ALA A 185 0.60 -19.65 -9.33
CA ALA A 185 1.69 -20.59 -9.12
C ALA A 185 3.07 -19.90 -9.04
N ASP A 186 3.12 -18.61 -9.31
CA ASP A 186 4.36 -17.84 -9.28
C ASP A 186 4.88 -17.70 -7.84
N ARG A 187 6.20 -17.77 -7.69
CA ARG A 187 6.85 -17.61 -6.39
C ARG A 187 6.51 -16.25 -5.74
N GLN A 188 6.46 -15.18 -6.56
CA GLN A 188 6.17 -13.85 -6.05
C GLN A 188 4.72 -13.74 -5.56
N ALA A 189 3.77 -14.46 -6.18
CA ALA A 189 2.39 -14.52 -5.70
C ALA A 189 2.31 -15.10 -4.27
N ARG A 190 3.06 -16.18 -4.00
CA ARG A 190 3.13 -16.79 -2.66
C ARG A 190 3.82 -15.90 -1.64
N LEU A 191 4.90 -15.21 -2.05
CA LEU A 191 5.60 -14.26 -1.16
C LEU A 191 4.73 -13.04 -0.83
N PHE A 192 3.99 -12.53 -1.80
CA PHE A 192 3.05 -11.42 -1.61
C PHE A 192 2.00 -11.77 -0.55
N ASP A 193 1.37 -12.96 -0.66
CA ASP A 193 0.41 -13.45 0.35
C ASP A 193 1.07 -13.65 1.72
N LEU A 194 2.25 -14.27 1.73
CA LEU A 194 2.98 -14.55 2.98
C LEU A 194 3.33 -13.27 3.74
N TYR A 195 3.86 -12.25 3.04
CA TYR A 195 4.22 -10.99 3.69
C TYR A 195 2.99 -10.27 4.23
N ASP A 196 1.90 -10.17 3.46
CA ASP A 196 0.68 -9.53 3.91
C ASP A 196 0.12 -10.20 5.19
N CYS A 197 0.00 -11.52 5.19
CA CYS A 197 -0.48 -12.27 6.36
C CYS A 197 0.46 -12.17 7.56
N ALA A 198 1.78 -12.27 7.34
CA ALA A 198 2.77 -12.16 8.40
C ALA A 198 2.77 -10.76 9.04
N ARG A 199 2.73 -9.69 8.23
CA ARG A 199 2.73 -8.31 8.75
C ARG A 199 1.47 -8.01 9.56
N ALA A 200 0.31 -8.54 9.15
CA ALA A 200 -0.92 -8.42 9.93
C ALA A 200 -0.82 -9.20 11.25
N ALA A 201 -0.44 -10.47 11.20
CA ALA A 201 -0.41 -11.36 12.37
C ALA A 201 0.62 -10.97 13.44
N GLU A 202 1.87 -10.72 13.04
CA GLU A 202 2.96 -10.40 13.99
C GLU A 202 2.81 -9.04 14.67
N ASN A 203 2.04 -8.13 14.05
CA ASN A 203 1.75 -6.80 14.58
C ASN A 203 0.32 -6.68 15.15
N GLN A 204 -0.52 -7.69 14.91
CA GLN A 204 -1.92 -7.74 15.35
C GLN A 204 -2.69 -6.47 14.93
N VAL A 205 -2.63 -6.16 13.64
CA VAL A 205 -3.28 -5.02 12.98
C VAL A 205 -4.07 -5.49 11.76
N VAL A 206 -5.04 -4.69 11.31
CA VAL A 206 -5.67 -4.91 10.01
C VAL A 206 -4.72 -4.46 8.91
N LEU A 207 -4.49 -5.29 7.88
CA LEU A 207 -3.66 -4.92 6.74
C LEU A 207 -4.52 -4.90 5.47
N VAL A 208 -4.44 -3.79 4.73
CA VAL A 208 -5.17 -3.54 3.49
C VAL A 208 -4.15 -3.48 2.35
N SER A 209 -4.06 -4.56 1.57
CA SER A 209 -3.07 -4.70 0.51
C SER A 209 -3.69 -4.51 -0.86
N SER A 210 -3.24 -3.50 -1.58
CA SER A 210 -3.60 -3.23 -2.98
C SER A 210 -2.44 -3.60 -3.91
N ASN A 211 -2.74 -3.83 -5.19
CA ASN A 211 -1.68 -4.11 -6.16
C ASN A 211 -2.09 -3.76 -7.60
N GLN A 212 -1.12 -3.41 -8.42
CA GLN A 212 -1.28 -3.28 -9.86
C GLN A 212 -1.71 -4.61 -10.50
N THR A 213 -2.39 -4.51 -11.65
CA THR A 213 -2.69 -5.65 -12.54
C THR A 213 -2.13 -5.37 -13.95
N GLY A 214 -2.16 -6.38 -14.82
CA GLY A 214 -1.74 -6.20 -16.22
C GLY A 214 -0.23 -6.19 -16.40
N VAL A 215 0.23 -5.46 -17.40
CA VAL A 215 1.63 -5.42 -17.82
C VAL A 215 2.08 -3.97 -18.03
N MET A 216 3.32 -3.67 -17.61
CA MET A 216 4.02 -2.43 -17.91
C MET A 216 5.48 -2.75 -18.23
N GLY A 217 5.93 -2.44 -19.44
CA GLY A 217 7.25 -2.83 -19.89
C GLY A 217 7.49 -4.34 -19.76
N ALA A 218 8.53 -4.74 -19.07
CA ALA A 218 8.87 -6.14 -18.78
C ALA A 218 8.09 -6.74 -17.58
N LEU A 219 7.37 -5.95 -16.83
CA LEU A 219 6.71 -6.34 -15.58
C LEU A 219 5.28 -6.80 -15.84
N ARG A 220 4.90 -7.93 -15.24
CA ARG A 220 3.53 -8.43 -15.18
C ARG A 220 3.09 -8.47 -13.72
N PHE A 221 2.13 -7.65 -13.35
CA PHE A 221 1.68 -7.49 -11.97
C PHE A 221 0.71 -8.60 -11.53
N LEU A 222 0.75 -8.90 -10.23
CA LEU A 222 0.03 -10.04 -9.66
C LEU A 222 -1.46 -9.82 -9.46
N GLY A 223 -1.91 -8.57 -9.27
CA GLY A 223 -3.22 -8.30 -8.68
C GLY A 223 -3.22 -8.69 -7.20
N GLN A 224 -4.10 -9.59 -6.79
CA GLN A 224 -4.19 -10.15 -5.43
C GLN A 224 -4.43 -9.11 -4.32
N ALA A 225 -5.20 -8.04 -4.62
CA ALA A 225 -5.63 -7.12 -3.59
C ALA A 225 -6.46 -7.85 -2.52
N LYS A 226 -6.24 -7.53 -1.24
CA LYS A 226 -6.87 -8.21 -0.11
C LYS A 226 -6.96 -7.36 1.13
N VAL A 227 -7.82 -7.78 2.05
CA VAL A 227 -7.83 -7.32 3.44
C VAL A 227 -7.49 -8.50 4.33
N VAL A 228 -6.54 -8.31 5.25
CA VAL A 228 -6.07 -9.31 6.20
C VAL A 228 -6.39 -8.86 7.62
N GLY A 229 -6.99 -9.73 8.41
CA GLY A 229 -7.31 -9.48 9.80
C GLY A 229 -6.08 -9.59 10.73
N PRO A 230 -6.19 -9.13 11.98
CA PRO A 230 -5.08 -9.12 12.95
C PRO A 230 -4.55 -10.50 13.35
N GLY A 231 -5.24 -11.57 12.99
CA GLY A 231 -4.79 -12.96 13.13
C GLY A 231 -3.98 -13.48 11.94
N GLY A 232 -3.86 -12.70 10.87
CA GLY A 232 -3.24 -13.14 9.61
C GLY A 232 -4.21 -13.82 8.64
N ASP A 233 -5.50 -13.84 8.95
CA ASP A 233 -6.53 -14.45 8.12
C ASP A 233 -6.90 -13.52 6.98
N VAL A 234 -6.92 -14.02 5.74
CA VAL A 234 -7.41 -13.27 4.58
C VAL A 234 -8.93 -13.18 4.65
N LEU A 235 -9.46 -12.00 4.95
CA LEU A 235 -10.89 -11.75 5.08
C LEU A 235 -11.58 -11.69 3.72
N VAL A 236 -10.91 -11.10 2.73
CA VAL A 236 -11.39 -10.96 1.35
C VAL A 236 -10.21 -10.77 0.40
N ASN A 237 -10.31 -11.26 -0.85
CA ASN A 237 -9.31 -11.01 -1.89
C ASN A 237 -9.94 -10.99 -3.29
N THR A 238 -9.23 -10.38 -4.26
CA THR A 238 -9.62 -10.35 -5.69
C THR A 238 -9.08 -11.54 -6.49
N GLY A 239 -8.17 -12.34 -5.92
CA GLY A 239 -7.33 -13.23 -6.71
C GLY A 239 -6.45 -12.44 -7.68
N SER A 240 -6.01 -13.05 -8.77
CA SER A 240 -5.17 -12.40 -9.80
C SER A 240 -5.94 -11.52 -10.79
N LYS A 241 -7.24 -11.29 -10.56
CA LYS A 241 -8.09 -10.45 -11.41
C LYS A 241 -8.11 -9.01 -10.90
N GLY A 242 -8.45 -8.08 -11.79
CA GLY A 242 -8.81 -6.72 -11.39
C GLY A 242 -10.13 -6.70 -10.63
N GLY A 243 -10.29 -5.70 -9.76
CA GLY A 243 -11.50 -5.51 -8.96
C GLY A 243 -11.19 -4.84 -7.62
N MET A 244 -12.15 -4.93 -6.71
CA MET A 244 -12.08 -4.35 -5.39
C MET A 244 -12.41 -5.43 -4.35
N ALA A 245 -11.47 -5.71 -3.45
CA ALA A 245 -11.67 -6.59 -2.30
C ALA A 245 -12.28 -5.75 -1.17
N LYS A 246 -13.58 -5.91 -0.91
CA LYS A 246 -14.35 -5.11 0.05
C LYS A 246 -14.87 -5.97 1.20
N VAL A 247 -14.72 -5.48 2.44
CA VAL A 247 -15.23 -6.10 3.66
C VAL A 247 -15.56 -5.03 4.70
N THR A 248 -16.54 -5.30 5.56
CA THR A 248 -16.85 -4.47 6.73
C THR A 248 -16.29 -5.12 7.98
N VAL A 249 -15.51 -4.38 8.77
CA VAL A 249 -14.74 -4.88 9.93
C VAL A 249 -14.93 -3.94 11.12
N ASP A 250 -15.10 -4.49 12.31
CA ASP A 250 -14.88 -3.75 13.56
C ASP A 250 -13.39 -3.84 13.92
N VAL A 251 -12.61 -2.84 13.47
CA VAL A 251 -11.15 -2.82 13.59
C VAL A 251 -10.70 -2.94 15.05
N GLU A 252 -11.33 -2.19 15.95
CA GLU A 252 -10.98 -2.19 17.38
C GLU A 252 -11.29 -3.52 18.04
N ALA A 253 -12.47 -4.09 17.76
CA ALA A 253 -12.88 -5.39 18.31
C ALA A 253 -11.97 -6.53 17.81
N GLU A 254 -11.58 -6.53 16.53
CA GLU A 254 -10.68 -7.52 15.97
C GLU A 254 -9.28 -7.45 16.57
N ILE A 255 -8.72 -6.25 16.73
CA ILE A 255 -7.43 -6.04 17.39
C ILE A 255 -7.49 -6.47 18.87
N THR A 256 -8.54 -6.07 19.58
CA THR A 256 -8.74 -6.45 20.97
C THR A 256 -8.84 -7.97 21.12
N ARG A 257 -9.55 -8.63 20.23
CA ARG A 257 -9.66 -10.10 20.20
C ARG A 257 -8.30 -10.75 19.97
N ALA A 258 -7.52 -10.25 19.01
CA ALA A 258 -6.20 -10.79 18.68
C ALA A 258 -5.21 -10.65 19.83
N ARG A 259 -5.27 -9.53 20.58
CA ARG A 259 -4.35 -9.22 21.70
C ARG A 259 -4.81 -9.75 23.07
N ARG A 260 -5.96 -10.39 23.15
CA ARG A 260 -6.58 -10.80 24.44
C ARG A 260 -5.75 -11.82 25.22
N VAL A 261 -5.09 -12.75 24.57
CA VAL A 261 -4.30 -13.82 25.20
C VAL A 261 -2.81 -13.59 25.01
N LEU A 262 -2.41 -13.26 23.77
CA LEU A 262 -1.01 -12.99 23.40
C LEU A 262 -0.93 -11.58 22.85
N ASN A 263 -0.19 -10.71 23.52
CA ASN A 263 0.00 -9.33 23.05
C ASN A 263 1.42 -9.15 22.52
N HIS A 264 1.60 -9.42 21.21
CA HIS A 264 2.91 -9.43 20.58
C HIS A 264 3.67 -8.11 20.74
N LEU A 265 2.98 -6.96 20.78
CA LEU A 265 3.64 -5.67 20.93
C LEU A 265 4.11 -5.42 22.35
N ALA A 266 3.29 -5.78 23.36
CA ALA A 266 3.60 -5.55 24.78
C ALA A 266 4.61 -6.56 25.34
N GLU A 267 4.63 -7.78 24.80
CA GLU A 267 5.47 -8.89 25.26
C GLU A 267 6.87 -8.91 24.65
N ARG A 268 7.22 -7.89 23.86
CA ARG A 268 8.55 -7.80 23.21
C ARG A 268 9.66 -7.66 24.25
N ARG A 269 10.72 -8.43 24.05
CA ARG A 269 11.94 -8.38 24.84
C ARG A 269 13.01 -7.54 24.14
N VAL A 270 12.79 -6.23 24.04
CA VAL A 270 13.67 -5.29 23.33
C VAL A 270 15.09 -5.27 23.85
N ASP A 271 15.27 -5.67 25.12
CA ASP A 271 16.55 -5.80 25.81
C ASP A 271 17.48 -6.90 25.23
N VAL A 272 16.92 -7.87 24.51
CA VAL A 272 17.66 -9.02 23.97
C VAL A 272 17.75 -9.08 22.44
N TYR A 273 17.05 -8.21 21.72
CA TYR A 273 17.02 -8.31 20.24
C TYR A 273 18.32 -7.85 19.59
N GLY A 274 19.13 -7.01 20.25
CA GLY A 274 20.42 -6.55 19.71
C GLY A 274 20.32 -5.89 18.34
N ILE A 275 19.15 -5.36 17.98
CA ILE A 275 18.93 -4.63 16.73
C ILE A 275 19.57 -3.26 16.89
N THR A 276 20.86 -3.18 16.60
CA THR A 276 21.61 -1.93 16.55
C THR A 276 21.92 -1.61 15.09
N THR A 277 21.79 -0.36 14.71
CA THR A 277 22.35 0.14 13.47
C THR A 277 23.87 -0.13 13.49
N ARG A 278 24.36 -1.04 12.66
CA ARG A 278 25.78 -1.08 12.38
C ARG A 278 26.10 0.20 11.59
N SER A 279 26.84 1.09 12.22
CA SER A 279 27.45 2.26 11.58
C SER A 279 28.39 1.84 10.45
#